data_6a2130e91588722dce6fc29074a35729
#
_entry.id   6a2130e91588722dce6fc29074a35729
#
_cell.length_a   1.000
_cell.length_b   1.000
_cell.length_c   1.000
_cell.angle_alpha   90.00
_cell.angle_beta   90.00
_cell.angle_gamma   90.00
#
_symmetry.space_group_name_H-M   'P 1'
#
loop_
_entity.id
_entity.type
_entity.pdbx_description
1 polymer ?
#
loop_
_entity_poly.entity_id
_entity_poly.type
_entity_poly.pdbx_seq_one_letter_code
_entity_poly.pdbx_strand_id
1 'polypeptide(L)'
;NAEELKTLYERVEEVPFSSDTKIMGTLHKGPQGNFVASKGSVEHLLEKCSKMQSGTSIIEWSTAEKNNFLLESEKMAADGLRVLGFAYKEGEFNKDNYLTDLVYIGMIGFLDPPRLDIKDAILSCRKAGIKIVMITGDHPMTALNIAKKVGLVDQAEQKVITGNDLSSMNSLSEEWKKNILSTAVFARTTPKQKLDIADIYQKAGNIVAMTGDGVNDAPALKKADVGIAMGLSGTQVAKETASIILKDDSFTSIAEAVAHGREIFQNIQKFVIYLVSCNLSEILIVTTLGFLAPASTLLPLQILFLNMVTDVFPALALGVGTGDKTVMEKPPRDSKKDIISKGDWITISMYSVAMTLAVILAVIYCKHYITADERVANNVAFITLTFAQLFHVFNMSSLHSKLLVNEITKNKFVWLALLICTGLLILVFVSPQMRLVLKLAVLPGKIWIVSIVAGLLPLVLIQIYKSILKRRNSAINDSSGE
;
A
#
# COMPACT_ATOMS: atom_id res chain seq x y z
N ASN A 1 -44.71 -17.93 -8.32
CA ASN A 1 -44.14 -17.09 -7.27
C ASN A 1 -43.45 -17.96 -6.23
N ALA A 2 -42.24 -17.59 -5.76
CA ALA A 2 -41.45 -18.40 -4.82
C ALA A 2 -42.18 -18.58 -3.45
N GLU A 3 -42.99 -17.61 -3.03
CA GLU A 3 -43.77 -17.70 -1.79
C GLU A 3 -44.96 -18.65 -1.89
N GLU A 4 -45.63 -18.70 -3.03
CA GLU A 4 -46.69 -19.66 -3.30
C GLU A 4 -46.18 -21.11 -3.29
N LEU A 5 -44.97 -21.32 -3.88
CA LEU A 5 -44.31 -22.62 -3.87
C LEU A 5 -43.91 -23.06 -2.46
N LYS A 6 -43.48 -22.16 -1.59
CA LYS A 6 -43.18 -22.46 -0.18
C LYS A 6 -44.40 -22.88 0.60
N THR A 7 -45.58 -22.34 0.25
CA THR A 7 -46.84 -22.67 0.88
C THR A 7 -47.40 -24.03 0.38
N LEU A 8 -47.14 -24.35 -0.90
CA LEU A 8 -47.56 -25.62 -1.53
C LEU A 8 -46.64 -26.78 -1.18
N TYR A 9 -45.35 -26.53 -0.95
CA TYR A 9 -44.34 -27.55 -0.67
C TYR A 9 -43.65 -27.21 0.66
N GLU A 10 -44.26 -27.69 1.76
CA GLU A 10 -43.73 -27.48 3.10
C GLU A 10 -42.41 -28.25 3.27
N ARG A 11 -41.38 -27.55 3.68
CA ARG A 11 -40.06 -28.16 3.90
C ARG A 11 -40.05 -28.98 5.18
N VAL A 12 -39.75 -30.27 5.05
CA VAL A 12 -39.75 -31.24 6.15
C VAL A 12 -38.35 -31.49 6.67
N GLU A 13 -37.38 -31.64 5.76
CA GLU A 13 -36.01 -32.02 6.13
C GLU A 13 -34.99 -31.43 5.15
N GLU A 14 -33.73 -31.31 5.58
CA GLU A 14 -32.62 -30.84 4.76
C GLU A 14 -31.37 -31.67 5.01
N VAL A 15 -30.72 -32.09 3.92
CA VAL A 15 -29.31 -32.49 3.93
C VAL A 15 -28.51 -31.27 3.49
N PRO A 16 -27.76 -30.61 4.42
CA PRO A 16 -26.98 -29.42 4.10
C PRO A 16 -25.85 -29.78 3.15
N PHE A 17 -25.35 -28.79 2.44
CA PHE A 17 -24.19 -28.95 1.58
C PHE A 17 -22.96 -29.39 2.39
N SER A 18 -22.30 -30.43 1.91
CA SER A 18 -21.03 -30.91 2.44
C SER A 18 -19.95 -30.82 1.38
N SER A 19 -18.72 -30.46 1.76
CA SER A 19 -17.56 -30.46 0.89
C SER A 19 -17.15 -31.84 0.39
N ASP A 20 -17.56 -32.89 1.13
CA ASP A 20 -17.27 -34.28 0.80
C ASP A 20 -18.24 -34.82 -0.25
N THR A 21 -19.54 -34.58 -0.06
CA THR A 21 -20.59 -35.04 -0.99
C THR A 21 -20.86 -34.09 -2.13
N LYS A 22 -20.58 -32.80 -1.94
CA LYS A 22 -20.79 -31.69 -2.89
C LYS A 22 -22.24 -31.57 -3.40
N ILE A 23 -23.18 -32.10 -2.67
CA ILE A 23 -24.61 -32.08 -2.96
C ILE A 23 -25.37 -31.57 -1.73
N MET A 24 -26.46 -30.89 -1.99
CA MET A 24 -27.46 -30.46 -1.01
C MET A 24 -28.81 -30.95 -1.47
N GLY A 25 -29.68 -31.34 -0.53
CA GLY A 25 -31.06 -31.71 -0.85
C GLY A 25 -32.04 -31.30 0.22
N THR A 26 -33.27 -31.03 -0.19
CA THR A 26 -34.38 -30.67 0.69
C THR A 26 -35.57 -31.58 0.40
N LEU A 27 -36.18 -32.12 1.46
CA LEU A 27 -37.40 -32.89 1.41
C LEU A 27 -38.59 -31.99 1.72
N HIS A 28 -39.59 -32.02 0.87
CA HIS A 28 -40.81 -31.25 0.98
C HIS A 28 -42.05 -32.18 0.95
N LYS A 29 -43.11 -31.77 1.64
CA LYS A 29 -44.42 -32.39 1.53
C LYS A 29 -45.25 -31.55 0.56
N GLY A 30 -45.57 -32.13 -0.60
CA GLY A 30 -46.33 -31.47 -1.66
C GLY A 30 -47.75 -32.06 -1.84
N PRO A 31 -48.57 -31.48 -2.74
CA PRO A 31 -49.91 -31.90 -3.01
C PRO A 31 -50.06 -33.35 -3.54
N GLN A 32 -49.01 -33.85 -4.22
CA GLN A 32 -48.97 -35.16 -4.85
C GLN A 32 -48.08 -36.17 -4.11
N GLY A 33 -47.73 -35.91 -2.85
CA GLY A 33 -46.82 -36.71 -2.06
C GLY A 33 -45.52 -35.98 -1.69
N ASN A 34 -44.48 -36.74 -1.39
CA ASN A 34 -43.19 -36.19 -1.05
C ASN A 34 -42.46 -35.67 -2.32
N PHE A 35 -41.81 -34.54 -2.19
CA PHE A 35 -40.98 -33.92 -3.23
C PHE A 35 -39.57 -33.65 -2.71
N VAL A 36 -38.58 -34.10 -3.42
CA VAL A 36 -37.15 -33.79 -3.14
C VAL A 36 -36.61 -32.82 -4.19
N ALA A 37 -36.01 -31.75 -3.75
CA ALA A 37 -35.22 -30.90 -4.57
C ALA A 37 -33.72 -31.02 -4.21
N SER A 38 -32.87 -31.27 -5.20
CA SER A 38 -31.45 -31.44 -4.98
C SER A 38 -30.62 -30.52 -5.93
N LYS A 39 -29.54 -29.97 -5.42
CA LYS A 39 -28.54 -29.20 -6.19
C LYS A 39 -27.14 -29.56 -5.74
N GLY A 40 -26.18 -29.48 -6.64
CA GLY A 40 -24.79 -29.76 -6.31
C GLY A 40 -23.85 -29.66 -7.50
N SER A 41 -22.60 -30.13 -7.33
CA SER A 41 -21.70 -30.25 -8.47
C SER A 41 -22.27 -31.24 -9.47
N VAL A 42 -22.17 -30.92 -10.76
CA VAL A 42 -22.76 -31.74 -11.82
C VAL A 42 -22.26 -33.18 -11.75
N GLU A 43 -20.96 -33.37 -11.57
CA GLU A 43 -20.30 -34.69 -11.46
C GLU A 43 -20.93 -35.56 -10.40
N HIS A 44 -21.05 -35.08 -9.15
CA HIS A 44 -21.57 -35.85 -8.03
C HIS A 44 -23.10 -36.03 -8.08
N LEU A 45 -23.80 -35.02 -8.65
CA LEU A 45 -25.25 -35.12 -8.79
C LEU A 45 -25.67 -36.15 -9.86
N LEU A 46 -24.92 -36.21 -10.98
CA LEU A 46 -25.17 -37.19 -12.05
C LEU A 46 -25.01 -38.65 -11.58
N GLU A 47 -24.13 -38.90 -10.59
CA GLU A 47 -23.99 -40.23 -9.97
C GLU A 47 -25.22 -40.64 -9.20
N LYS A 48 -25.98 -39.67 -8.66
CA LYS A 48 -27.22 -39.89 -7.87
C LYS A 48 -28.49 -39.94 -8.72
N CYS A 49 -28.37 -39.64 -10.04
CA CYS A 49 -29.48 -39.59 -10.96
C CYS A 49 -29.56 -40.87 -11.80
N SER A 50 -30.74 -41.53 -11.80
CA SER A 50 -31.04 -42.68 -12.67
C SER A 50 -31.74 -42.26 -13.96
N LYS A 51 -32.45 -41.13 -13.94
CA LYS A 51 -33.29 -40.60 -15.04
C LYS A 51 -33.03 -39.16 -15.31
N MET A 52 -33.48 -38.66 -16.47
CA MET A 52 -33.44 -37.26 -16.83
C MET A 52 -34.78 -36.74 -17.33
N GLN A 53 -35.02 -35.45 -17.12
CA GLN A 53 -36.14 -34.71 -17.68
C GLN A 53 -35.83 -34.29 -19.09
N SER A 54 -36.61 -34.71 -20.08
CA SER A 54 -36.53 -34.27 -21.47
C SER A 54 -37.84 -33.66 -21.90
N GLY A 55 -37.94 -32.32 -21.90
CA GLY A 55 -39.20 -31.62 -22.07
C GLY A 55 -40.21 -31.98 -20.95
N THR A 56 -41.34 -32.60 -21.32
CA THR A 56 -42.37 -33.05 -20.37
C THR A 56 -42.23 -34.54 -19.98
N SER A 57 -41.27 -35.25 -20.56
CA SER A 57 -41.13 -36.70 -20.33
C SER A 57 -39.89 -36.99 -19.47
N ILE A 58 -40.02 -38.03 -18.61
CA ILE A 58 -38.88 -38.57 -17.85
C ILE A 58 -38.38 -39.78 -18.62
N ILE A 59 -37.11 -39.79 -18.96
CA ILE A 59 -36.46 -40.86 -19.69
C ILE A 59 -35.29 -41.45 -18.90
N GLU A 60 -35.04 -42.75 -19.07
CA GLU A 60 -33.78 -43.35 -18.64
C GLU A 60 -32.67 -42.88 -19.54
N TRP A 61 -31.51 -42.57 -19.01
CA TRP A 61 -30.41 -42.08 -19.77
C TRP A 61 -29.18 -42.99 -19.79
N SER A 62 -28.47 -42.97 -20.90
CA SER A 62 -27.25 -43.73 -21.13
C SER A 62 -26.04 -43.09 -20.48
N THR A 63 -24.98 -43.84 -20.28
CA THR A 63 -23.67 -43.32 -19.86
C THR A 63 -23.12 -42.29 -20.84
N ALA A 64 -23.43 -42.39 -22.13
CA ALA A 64 -23.01 -41.42 -23.13
C ALA A 64 -23.66 -40.04 -22.92
N GLU A 65 -24.95 -40.02 -22.57
CA GLU A 65 -25.65 -38.75 -22.29
C GLU A 65 -25.14 -38.09 -21.00
N LYS A 66 -24.87 -38.88 -19.93
CA LYS A 66 -24.20 -38.36 -18.73
C LYS A 66 -22.86 -37.71 -19.05
N ASN A 67 -22.03 -38.36 -19.88
CA ASN A 67 -20.74 -37.83 -20.29
C ASN A 67 -20.87 -36.53 -21.11
N ASN A 68 -21.91 -36.41 -21.94
CA ASN A 68 -22.16 -35.14 -22.64
C ASN A 68 -22.47 -33.99 -21.69
N PHE A 69 -23.26 -34.19 -20.64
CA PHE A 69 -23.52 -33.16 -19.63
C PHE A 69 -22.24 -32.79 -18.83
N LEU A 70 -21.36 -33.76 -18.56
CA LEU A 70 -20.07 -33.49 -17.94
C LEU A 70 -19.21 -32.63 -18.86
N LEU A 71 -19.11 -32.96 -20.14
CA LEU A 71 -18.36 -32.16 -21.11
C LEU A 71 -18.92 -30.73 -21.26
N GLU A 72 -20.23 -30.56 -21.30
CA GLU A 72 -20.86 -29.24 -21.33
C GLU A 72 -20.61 -28.45 -20.03
N SER A 73 -20.67 -29.12 -18.86
CA SER A 73 -20.30 -28.52 -17.58
C SER A 73 -18.85 -28.06 -17.57
N GLU A 74 -17.93 -28.86 -18.12
CA GLU A 74 -16.52 -28.49 -18.25
C GLU A 74 -16.32 -27.28 -19.19
N LYS A 75 -17.04 -27.23 -20.31
CA LYS A 75 -17.02 -26.06 -21.21
C LYS A 75 -17.51 -24.79 -20.52
N MET A 76 -18.65 -24.87 -19.82
CA MET A 76 -19.18 -23.75 -19.06
C MET A 76 -18.21 -23.31 -17.96
N ALA A 77 -17.56 -24.25 -17.28
CA ALA A 77 -16.53 -23.95 -16.29
C ALA A 77 -15.27 -23.34 -16.94
N ALA A 78 -14.90 -23.79 -18.14
CA ALA A 78 -13.81 -23.19 -18.91
C ALA A 78 -14.10 -21.74 -19.30
N ASP A 79 -15.37 -21.36 -19.51
CA ASP A 79 -15.81 -19.98 -19.72
C ASP A 79 -15.88 -19.16 -18.42
N GLY A 80 -15.51 -19.76 -17.27
CA GLY A 80 -15.46 -19.10 -15.96
C GLY A 80 -16.78 -19.09 -15.21
N LEU A 81 -17.74 -19.94 -15.60
CA LEU A 81 -19.00 -20.07 -14.91
C LEU A 81 -18.88 -21.06 -13.72
N ARG A 82 -19.53 -20.77 -12.62
CA ARG A 82 -19.76 -21.71 -11.54
C ARG A 82 -20.99 -22.53 -11.88
N VAL A 83 -20.80 -23.80 -12.25
CA VAL A 83 -21.87 -24.66 -12.72
C VAL A 83 -22.46 -25.45 -11.56
N LEU A 84 -23.79 -25.40 -11.43
CA LEU A 84 -24.56 -26.21 -10.49
C LEU A 84 -25.56 -27.06 -11.28
N GLY A 85 -25.59 -28.35 -10.99
CA GLY A 85 -26.64 -29.26 -11.45
C GLY A 85 -27.87 -29.23 -10.53
N PHE A 86 -29.03 -29.54 -11.10
CA PHE A 86 -30.32 -29.61 -10.42
C PHE A 86 -31.02 -30.94 -10.73
N ALA A 87 -31.59 -31.54 -9.72
CA ALA A 87 -32.35 -32.78 -9.80
C ALA A 87 -33.50 -32.78 -8.82
N TYR A 88 -34.50 -33.62 -9.07
CA TYR A 88 -35.63 -33.78 -8.20
C TYR A 88 -36.08 -35.24 -8.12
N LYS A 89 -36.99 -35.56 -7.20
CA LYS A 89 -37.67 -36.83 -7.09
C LYS A 89 -39.05 -36.59 -6.49
N GLU A 90 -40.06 -37.29 -7.00
CA GLU A 90 -41.44 -37.22 -6.51
C GLU A 90 -41.96 -38.60 -6.17
N GLY A 91 -42.90 -38.70 -5.24
CA GLY A 91 -43.58 -39.93 -4.84
C GLY A 91 -43.33 -40.35 -3.40
N GLU A 92 -43.69 -41.60 -3.10
CA GLU A 92 -43.44 -42.19 -1.79
C GLU A 92 -42.07 -42.87 -1.78
N PHE A 93 -41.19 -42.49 -0.86
CA PHE A 93 -39.87 -43.09 -0.67
C PHE A 93 -39.44 -43.00 0.79
N ASN A 94 -38.49 -43.87 1.17
CA ASN A 94 -37.99 -43.93 2.54
C ASN A 94 -37.10 -42.66 2.82
N LYS A 95 -37.32 -42.05 3.98
CA LYS A 95 -36.60 -40.84 4.39
C LYS A 95 -35.07 -41.02 4.50
N ASP A 96 -34.62 -42.25 4.76
CA ASP A 96 -33.20 -42.52 4.95
C ASP A 96 -32.37 -42.45 3.64
N ASN A 97 -33.01 -42.41 2.46
CA ASN A 97 -32.33 -42.55 1.17
C ASN A 97 -32.96 -41.71 0.05
N TYR A 98 -33.44 -40.49 0.39
CA TYR A 98 -34.15 -39.67 -0.59
C TYR A 98 -33.24 -38.97 -1.63
N LEU A 99 -31.89 -38.92 -1.42
CA LEU A 99 -30.93 -38.36 -2.38
C LEU A 99 -30.37 -39.41 -3.35
N THR A 100 -31.09 -40.47 -3.63
CA THR A 100 -30.77 -41.50 -4.63
C THR A 100 -31.90 -41.61 -5.65
N ASP A 101 -31.61 -42.15 -6.83
CA ASP A 101 -32.57 -42.32 -7.95
C ASP A 101 -33.28 -41.01 -8.32
N LEU A 102 -32.53 -39.93 -8.38
CA LEU A 102 -33.04 -38.62 -8.73
C LEU A 102 -33.25 -38.49 -10.25
N VAL A 103 -34.15 -37.58 -10.63
CA VAL A 103 -34.38 -37.16 -12.00
C VAL A 103 -33.57 -35.88 -12.26
N TYR A 104 -32.60 -35.93 -13.13
CA TYR A 104 -31.79 -34.78 -13.50
C TYR A 104 -32.62 -33.81 -14.35
N ILE A 105 -32.61 -32.51 -14.00
CA ILE A 105 -33.30 -31.44 -14.73
C ILE A 105 -32.40 -30.75 -15.70
N GLY A 106 -31.17 -30.47 -15.27
CA GLY A 106 -30.19 -29.67 -16.03
C GLY A 106 -29.19 -28.99 -15.12
N MET A 107 -28.46 -28.08 -15.71
CA MET A 107 -27.43 -27.28 -15.01
C MET A 107 -27.56 -25.80 -15.34
N ILE A 108 -27.12 -24.96 -14.42
CA ILE A 108 -27.07 -23.51 -14.56
C ILE A 108 -25.66 -23.04 -14.26
N GLY A 109 -25.10 -22.23 -15.15
CA GLY A 109 -23.84 -21.54 -14.95
C GLY A 109 -24.08 -20.16 -14.35
N PHE A 110 -23.45 -19.89 -13.22
CA PHE A 110 -23.47 -18.60 -12.55
C PHE A 110 -22.19 -17.85 -12.88
N LEU A 111 -22.31 -16.64 -13.39
CA LEU A 111 -21.20 -15.74 -13.63
C LEU A 111 -21.18 -14.69 -12.52
N ASP A 112 -20.09 -14.68 -11.74
CA ASP A 112 -19.77 -13.58 -10.83
C ASP A 112 -18.64 -12.75 -11.49
N PRO A 113 -18.98 -11.65 -12.17
CA PRO A 113 -17.99 -10.88 -12.91
C PRO A 113 -17.05 -10.17 -11.93
N PRO A 114 -15.75 -10.11 -12.24
CA PRO A 114 -14.84 -9.30 -11.45
C PRO A 114 -15.22 -7.82 -11.55
N ARG A 115 -14.89 -7.05 -10.51
CA ARG A 115 -15.12 -5.61 -10.49
C ARG A 115 -14.33 -4.92 -11.62
N LEU A 116 -14.92 -3.90 -12.24
CA LEU A 116 -14.36 -3.24 -13.42
C LEU A 116 -13.07 -2.46 -13.13
N ASP A 117 -12.92 -1.93 -11.92
CA ASP A 117 -11.79 -1.10 -11.44
C ASP A 117 -10.52 -1.90 -11.12
N ILE A 118 -10.62 -3.22 -10.95
CA ILE A 118 -9.50 -4.09 -10.58
C ILE A 118 -8.34 -4.05 -11.59
N LYS A 119 -8.64 -3.97 -12.88
CA LYS A 119 -7.62 -4.01 -13.94
C LYS A 119 -6.65 -2.84 -13.84
N ASP A 120 -7.14 -1.63 -13.61
CA ASP A 120 -6.32 -0.44 -13.50
C ASP A 120 -5.49 -0.46 -12.20
N ALA A 121 -6.05 -0.97 -11.11
CA ALA A 121 -5.33 -1.15 -9.86
C ALA A 121 -4.19 -2.17 -9.99
N ILE A 122 -4.41 -3.29 -10.69
CA ILE A 122 -3.36 -4.30 -10.99
C ILE A 122 -2.24 -3.67 -11.83
N LEU A 123 -2.59 -2.90 -12.86
CA LEU A 123 -1.60 -2.21 -13.69
C LEU A 123 -0.78 -1.19 -12.89
N SER A 124 -1.42 -0.44 -12.00
CA SER A 124 -0.75 0.51 -11.10
C SER A 124 0.23 -0.21 -10.17
N CYS A 125 -0.19 -1.29 -9.55
CA CYS A 125 0.68 -2.11 -8.69
C CYS A 125 1.87 -2.70 -9.47
N ARG A 126 1.66 -3.17 -10.70
CA ARG A 126 2.74 -3.67 -11.55
C ARG A 126 3.77 -2.58 -11.90
N LYS A 127 3.32 -1.39 -12.29
CA LYS A 127 4.20 -0.24 -12.54
C LYS A 127 5.02 0.10 -11.29
N ALA A 128 4.41 -0.05 -10.13
CA ALA A 128 5.04 0.13 -8.83
C ALA A 128 6.00 -1.02 -8.43
N GLY A 129 6.21 -2.03 -9.28
CA GLY A 129 7.05 -3.20 -9.02
C GLY A 129 6.48 -4.15 -7.97
N ILE A 130 5.16 -4.09 -7.70
CA ILE A 130 4.47 -4.95 -6.75
C ILE A 130 3.98 -6.19 -7.51
N LYS A 131 4.37 -7.37 -7.04
CA LYS A 131 3.87 -8.64 -7.54
C LYS A 131 2.53 -8.95 -6.90
N ILE A 132 1.52 -9.20 -7.72
CA ILE A 132 0.20 -9.65 -7.27
C ILE A 132 0.07 -11.14 -7.53
N VAL A 133 -0.46 -11.85 -6.53
CA VAL A 133 -0.67 -13.30 -6.57
C VAL A 133 -2.11 -13.59 -6.16
N MET A 134 -2.82 -14.39 -6.96
CA MET A 134 -4.16 -14.87 -6.66
C MET A 134 -4.06 -16.22 -5.95
N ILE A 135 -4.68 -16.34 -4.78
CA ILE A 135 -4.76 -17.57 -4.00
C ILE A 135 -6.24 -17.84 -3.68
N THR A 136 -6.81 -18.89 -4.22
CA THR A 136 -8.23 -19.20 -4.09
C THR A 136 -8.51 -20.67 -3.78
N GLY A 137 -9.65 -20.95 -3.17
CA GLY A 137 -10.21 -22.30 -3.04
C GLY A 137 -10.95 -22.79 -4.28
N ASP A 138 -11.17 -21.92 -5.28
CA ASP A 138 -11.92 -22.24 -6.50
C ASP A 138 -11.21 -23.21 -7.44
N HIS A 139 -11.95 -23.67 -8.45
CA HIS A 139 -11.43 -24.56 -9.48
C HIS A 139 -10.31 -23.86 -10.31
N PRO A 140 -9.22 -24.58 -10.71
CA PRO A 140 -8.10 -24.00 -11.43
C PRO A 140 -8.48 -23.23 -12.69
N MET A 141 -9.40 -23.77 -13.50
CA MET A 141 -9.84 -23.11 -14.74
C MET A 141 -10.61 -21.81 -14.45
N THR A 142 -11.45 -21.79 -13.41
CA THR A 142 -12.17 -20.59 -12.98
C THR A 142 -11.18 -19.51 -12.51
N ALA A 143 -10.21 -19.88 -11.66
CA ALA A 143 -9.18 -18.98 -11.16
C ALA A 143 -8.34 -18.39 -12.31
N LEU A 144 -7.93 -19.22 -13.26
CA LEU A 144 -7.15 -18.78 -14.41
C LEU A 144 -7.94 -17.82 -15.31
N ASN A 145 -9.21 -18.12 -15.58
CA ASN A 145 -10.08 -17.25 -16.38
C ASN A 145 -10.30 -15.89 -15.73
N ILE A 146 -10.54 -15.86 -14.42
CA ILE A 146 -10.65 -14.61 -13.67
C ILE A 146 -9.33 -13.84 -13.74
N ALA A 147 -8.20 -14.50 -13.50
CA ALA A 147 -6.87 -13.90 -13.57
C ALA A 147 -6.57 -13.26 -14.94
N LYS A 148 -6.97 -13.93 -16.04
CA LYS A 148 -6.88 -13.39 -17.41
C LYS A 148 -7.80 -12.17 -17.61
N LYS A 149 -9.06 -12.26 -17.18
CA LYS A 149 -10.04 -11.17 -17.31
C LYS A 149 -9.61 -9.90 -16.59
N VAL A 150 -9.05 -10.02 -15.37
CA VAL A 150 -8.56 -8.87 -14.60
C VAL A 150 -7.16 -8.40 -15.02
N GLY A 151 -6.51 -9.08 -15.97
CA GLY A 151 -5.18 -8.74 -16.43
C GLY A 151 -4.06 -9.11 -15.44
N LEU A 152 -4.32 -10.03 -14.50
CA LEU A 152 -3.30 -10.55 -13.58
C LEU A 152 -2.29 -11.45 -14.28
N VAL A 153 -2.69 -12.15 -15.32
CA VAL A 153 -1.83 -12.97 -16.18
C VAL A 153 -2.17 -12.69 -17.64
N ASP A 154 -1.23 -13.01 -18.54
CA ASP A 154 -1.43 -12.86 -19.96
C ASP A 154 -2.40 -13.92 -20.50
N GLN A 155 -3.01 -13.68 -21.67
CA GLN A 155 -3.97 -14.60 -22.28
C GLN A 155 -3.36 -15.97 -22.61
N ALA A 156 -2.07 -16.02 -22.90
CA ALA A 156 -1.32 -17.26 -23.17
C ALA A 156 -0.94 -18.05 -21.92
N GLU A 157 -1.06 -17.44 -20.71
CA GLU A 157 -0.68 -18.09 -19.46
C GLU A 157 -1.61 -19.28 -19.16
N GLN A 158 -1.00 -20.41 -18.81
CA GLN A 158 -1.72 -21.64 -18.43
C GLN A 158 -1.26 -22.19 -17.09
N LYS A 159 -0.22 -21.61 -16.47
CA LYS A 159 0.38 -22.11 -15.25
C LYS A 159 -0.48 -21.77 -14.03
N VAL A 160 -1.05 -22.80 -13.42
CA VAL A 160 -1.74 -22.74 -12.15
C VAL A 160 -1.13 -23.82 -11.23
N ILE A 161 -0.80 -23.48 -10.00
CA ILE A 161 -0.42 -24.45 -8.99
C ILE A 161 -1.66 -24.77 -8.13
N THR A 162 -1.96 -26.05 -7.96
CA THR A 162 -3.10 -26.49 -7.14
C THR A 162 -2.66 -26.87 -5.73
N GLY A 163 -3.63 -26.90 -4.81
CA GLY A 163 -3.39 -27.38 -3.44
C GLY A 163 -2.84 -28.81 -3.40
N ASN A 164 -3.22 -29.68 -4.35
CA ASN A 164 -2.67 -31.05 -4.45
C ASN A 164 -1.19 -31.03 -4.84
N ASP A 165 -0.77 -30.15 -5.74
CA ASP A 165 0.62 -30.00 -6.13
C ASP A 165 1.47 -29.54 -4.93
N LEU A 166 0.91 -28.65 -4.07
CA LEU A 166 1.57 -28.19 -2.85
C LEU A 166 1.65 -29.29 -1.77
N SER A 167 0.65 -30.18 -1.68
CA SER A 167 0.58 -31.24 -0.67
C SER A 167 1.49 -32.42 -0.96
N SER A 168 1.82 -32.67 -2.24
CA SER A 168 2.69 -33.77 -2.66
C SER A 168 4.15 -33.58 -2.26
N MET A 169 4.48 -32.49 -1.57
CA MET A 169 5.84 -32.05 -1.29
C MET A 169 6.19 -32.07 0.18
N ASN A 170 6.80 -33.16 0.61
CA ASN A 170 7.35 -33.30 1.96
C ASN A 170 8.65 -32.50 2.21
N SER A 171 9.28 -31.97 1.18
CA SER A 171 10.40 -31.03 1.27
C SER A 171 10.42 -30.12 0.05
N LEU A 172 10.24 -28.82 0.27
CA LEU A 172 10.33 -27.82 -0.77
C LEU A 172 11.76 -27.72 -1.29
N SER A 173 12.04 -28.33 -2.44
CA SER A 173 13.31 -28.14 -3.13
C SER A 173 13.46 -26.67 -3.56
N GLU A 174 14.68 -26.20 -3.77
CA GLU A 174 14.94 -24.82 -4.23
C GLU A 174 14.26 -24.54 -5.59
N GLU A 175 14.13 -25.56 -6.44
CA GLU A 175 13.42 -25.47 -7.71
C GLU A 175 11.93 -25.19 -7.50
N TRP A 176 11.32 -25.83 -6.51
CA TRP A 176 9.92 -25.59 -6.16
C TRP A 176 9.68 -24.20 -5.57
N LYS A 177 10.55 -23.73 -4.72
CA LYS A 177 10.49 -22.36 -4.21
C LYS A 177 10.52 -21.35 -5.37
N LYS A 178 11.39 -21.56 -6.35
CA LYS A 178 11.41 -20.74 -7.57
C LYS A 178 10.11 -20.84 -8.35
N ASN A 179 9.53 -22.03 -8.48
CA ASN A 179 8.24 -22.24 -9.13
C ASN A 179 7.12 -21.50 -8.42
N ILE A 180 7.01 -21.58 -7.11
CA ILE A 180 6.03 -20.84 -6.30
C ILE A 180 6.25 -19.33 -6.46
N LEU A 181 7.48 -18.87 -6.32
CA LEU A 181 7.81 -17.46 -6.47
C LEU A 181 7.57 -16.91 -7.89
N SER A 182 7.55 -17.74 -8.93
CA SER A 182 7.25 -17.32 -10.31
C SER A 182 5.75 -17.37 -10.65
N THR A 183 4.95 -18.17 -9.95
CA THR A 183 3.53 -18.39 -10.24
C THR A 183 2.67 -17.23 -9.73
N ALA A 184 1.66 -16.88 -10.52
CA ALA A 184 0.71 -15.81 -10.18
C ALA A 184 -0.67 -16.35 -9.71
N VAL A 185 -0.99 -17.63 -9.98
CA VAL A 185 -2.30 -18.20 -9.66
C VAL A 185 -2.17 -19.52 -8.91
N PHE A 186 -2.77 -19.57 -7.71
CA PHE A 186 -2.88 -20.77 -6.88
C PHE A 186 -4.37 -21.09 -6.68
N ALA A 187 -4.78 -22.33 -6.95
CA ALA A 187 -6.16 -22.77 -6.93
C ALA A 187 -6.37 -23.98 -6.03
N ARG A 188 -7.61 -24.18 -5.53
CA ARG A 188 -7.96 -25.26 -4.57
C ARG A 188 -7.03 -25.33 -3.35
N THR A 189 -6.61 -24.17 -2.86
CA THR A 189 -5.71 -24.08 -1.71
C THR A 189 -6.49 -24.16 -0.39
N THR A 190 -5.89 -24.87 0.57
CA THR A 190 -6.37 -24.90 1.97
C THR A 190 -5.88 -23.68 2.75
N PRO A 191 -6.49 -23.34 3.90
CA PRO A 191 -6.02 -22.27 4.77
C PRO A 191 -4.56 -22.40 5.18
N LYS A 192 -4.10 -23.62 5.47
CA LYS A 192 -2.70 -23.90 5.80
C LYS A 192 -1.76 -23.58 4.63
N GLN A 193 -2.14 -23.96 3.42
CA GLN A 193 -1.33 -23.70 2.22
C GLN A 193 -1.24 -22.21 1.89
N LYS A 194 -2.30 -21.43 2.15
CA LYS A 194 -2.25 -19.96 2.04
C LYS A 194 -1.19 -19.37 2.97
N LEU A 195 -1.12 -19.86 4.21
CA LEU A 195 -0.10 -19.45 5.18
C LEU A 195 1.30 -19.86 4.71
N ASP A 196 1.47 -21.09 4.22
CA ASP A 196 2.76 -21.60 3.75
C ASP A 196 3.29 -20.81 2.54
N ILE A 197 2.42 -20.43 1.61
CA ILE A 197 2.77 -19.56 0.48
C ILE A 197 3.26 -18.19 0.99
N ALA A 198 2.55 -17.57 1.92
CA ALA A 198 2.96 -16.28 2.49
C ALA A 198 4.36 -16.39 3.16
N ASP A 199 4.60 -17.46 3.93
CA ASP A 199 5.87 -17.72 4.59
C ASP A 199 7.02 -17.91 3.58
N ILE A 200 6.77 -18.58 2.45
CA ILE A 200 7.76 -18.74 1.38
C ILE A 200 8.16 -17.38 0.79
N TYR A 201 7.18 -16.51 0.50
CA TYR A 201 7.47 -15.17 0.00
C TYR A 201 8.24 -14.32 1.02
N GLN A 202 7.89 -14.39 2.31
CA GLN A 202 8.61 -13.70 3.39
C GLN A 202 10.05 -14.19 3.53
N LYS A 203 10.27 -15.51 3.51
CA LYS A 203 11.62 -16.12 3.57
C LYS A 203 12.47 -15.77 2.35
N ALA A 204 11.85 -15.48 1.22
CA ALA A 204 12.52 -14.96 0.04
C ALA A 204 12.86 -13.46 0.14
N GLY A 205 12.55 -12.81 1.27
CA GLY A 205 12.85 -11.40 1.52
C GLY A 205 11.81 -10.41 1.02
N ASN A 206 10.61 -10.89 0.65
CA ASN A 206 9.52 -10.01 0.23
C ASN A 206 8.69 -9.56 1.44
N ILE A 207 8.16 -8.34 1.37
CA ILE A 207 7.10 -7.87 2.27
C ILE A 207 5.77 -8.31 1.69
N VAL A 208 5.00 -9.08 2.45
CA VAL A 208 3.77 -9.71 2.01
C VAL A 208 2.56 -9.00 2.58
N ALA A 209 1.70 -8.45 1.70
CA ALA A 209 0.35 -8.05 2.05
C ALA A 209 -0.62 -9.19 1.67
N MET A 210 -1.50 -9.58 2.58
CA MET A 210 -2.49 -10.64 2.37
C MET A 210 -3.88 -10.08 2.53
N THR A 211 -4.76 -10.35 1.56
CA THR A 211 -6.18 -9.99 1.65
C THR A 211 -7.04 -11.22 1.95
N GLY A 212 -8.09 -11.06 2.72
CA GLY A 212 -9.03 -12.12 3.02
C GLY A 212 -10.32 -11.60 3.63
N ASP A 213 -11.39 -12.38 3.50
CA ASP A 213 -12.73 -12.06 3.99
C ASP A 213 -13.28 -13.11 4.97
N GLY A 214 -12.74 -14.32 4.94
CA GLY A 214 -13.23 -15.47 5.69
C GLY A 214 -12.44 -15.80 6.97
N VAL A 215 -13.04 -16.61 7.81
CA VAL A 215 -12.39 -17.22 9.00
C VAL A 215 -11.17 -18.06 8.57
N ASN A 216 -11.26 -18.68 7.39
CA ASN A 216 -10.19 -19.51 6.82
C ASN A 216 -8.94 -18.70 6.42
N ASP A 217 -9.08 -17.41 6.23
CA ASP A 217 -7.99 -16.52 5.85
C ASP A 217 -7.25 -15.93 7.07
N ALA A 218 -7.87 -15.94 8.24
CA ALA A 218 -7.33 -15.33 9.45
C ALA A 218 -5.90 -15.77 9.81
N PRO A 219 -5.51 -17.05 9.71
CA PRO A 219 -4.13 -17.45 9.98
C PRO A 219 -3.12 -16.83 8.99
N ALA A 220 -3.50 -16.74 7.70
CA ALA A 220 -2.66 -16.13 6.66
C ALA A 220 -2.61 -14.60 6.79
N LEU A 221 -3.72 -13.94 7.14
CA LEU A 221 -3.78 -12.51 7.45
C LEU A 221 -2.85 -12.15 8.61
N LYS A 222 -2.85 -12.97 9.68
CA LYS A 222 -1.98 -12.75 10.85
C LYS A 222 -0.51 -12.99 10.54
N LYS A 223 -0.20 -13.93 9.65
CA LYS A 223 1.17 -14.30 9.27
C LYS A 223 1.80 -13.27 8.34
N ALA A 224 1.01 -12.64 7.47
CA ALA A 224 1.49 -11.63 6.55
C ALA A 224 2.07 -10.41 7.28
N ASP A 225 2.98 -9.66 6.62
CA ASP A 225 3.51 -8.40 7.17
C ASP A 225 2.41 -7.35 7.27
N VAL A 226 1.43 -7.40 6.35
CA VAL A 226 0.23 -6.55 6.37
C VAL A 226 -1.00 -7.42 6.06
N GLY A 227 -1.81 -7.76 7.07
CA GLY A 227 -3.11 -8.38 6.89
C GLY A 227 -4.17 -7.33 6.52
N ILE A 228 -4.99 -7.60 5.50
CA ILE A 228 -6.03 -6.70 5.01
C ILE A 228 -7.36 -7.44 4.97
N ALA A 229 -8.34 -7.01 5.74
CA ALA A 229 -9.68 -7.60 5.76
C ALA A 229 -10.68 -6.76 4.98
N MET A 230 -11.67 -7.42 4.39
CA MET A 230 -12.83 -6.78 3.79
C MET A 230 -13.77 -6.24 4.89
N GLY A 231 -14.24 -5.01 4.75
CA GLY A 231 -15.04 -4.32 5.78
C GLY A 231 -16.53 -4.60 5.67
N LEU A 232 -17.05 -4.77 4.46
CA LEU A 232 -18.46 -5.08 4.21
C LEU A 232 -18.70 -6.59 4.27
N SER A 233 -18.01 -7.36 3.45
CA SER A 233 -18.18 -8.82 3.32
C SER A 233 -17.37 -9.64 4.34
N GLY A 234 -16.33 -9.05 4.93
CA GLY A 234 -15.41 -9.76 5.82
C GLY A 234 -16.04 -10.18 7.15
N THR A 235 -15.69 -11.38 7.61
CA THR A 235 -16.08 -11.91 8.93
C THR A 235 -15.43 -11.11 10.06
N GLN A 236 -16.05 -11.14 11.25
CA GLN A 236 -15.51 -10.46 12.43
C GLN A 236 -14.07 -10.94 12.76
N VAL A 237 -13.83 -12.24 12.63
CA VAL A 237 -12.52 -12.86 12.89
C VAL A 237 -11.45 -12.31 11.93
N ALA A 238 -11.77 -12.18 10.64
CA ALA A 238 -10.85 -11.59 9.67
C ALA A 238 -10.53 -10.12 10.01
N LYS A 239 -11.55 -9.32 10.37
CA LYS A 239 -11.39 -7.91 10.77
C LYS A 239 -10.56 -7.72 12.03
N GLU A 240 -10.73 -8.56 13.04
CA GLU A 240 -9.95 -8.50 14.29
C GLU A 240 -8.49 -8.93 14.11
N THR A 241 -8.24 -9.76 13.10
CA THR A 241 -6.91 -10.30 12.82
C THR A 241 -6.10 -9.38 11.90
N ALA A 242 -6.75 -8.61 11.05
CA ALA A 242 -6.13 -7.78 10.05
C ALA A 242 -5.56 -6.48 10.62
N SER A 243 -4.48 -5.98 9.99
CA SER A 243 -3.89 -4.67 10.30
C SER A 243 -4.65 -3.52 9.65
N ILE A 244 -5.34 -3.79 8.53
CA ILE A 244 -6.10 -2.81 7.73
C ILE A 244 -7.48 -3.40 7.44
N ILE A 245 -8.52 -2.56 7.51
CA ILE A 245 -9.90 -2.93 7.13
C ILE A 245 -10.34 -2.02 5.99
N LEU A 246 -10.71 -2.60 4.84
CA LEU A 246 -11.20 -1.88 3.67
C LEU A 246 -12.70 -1.60 3.83
N LYS A 247 -13.09 -0.35 3.97
CA LYS A 247 -14.51 0.02 4.16
C LYS A 247 -15.39 -0.22 2.94
N ASP A 248 -14.80 -0.26 1.74
CA ASP A 248 -15.48 -0.39 0.44
C ASP A 248 -15.25 -1.75 -0.23
N ASP A 249 -14.49 -2.64 0.39
CA ASP A 249 -14.07 -3.93 -0.15
C ASP A 249 -13.41 -3.82 -1.54
N SER A 250 -12.75 -2.69 -1.82
CA SER A 250 -12.13 -2.44 -3.13
C SER A 250 -10.63 -2.71 -3.13
N PHE A 251 -10.17 -3.46 -4.14
CA PHE A 251 -8.74 -3.67 -4.37
C PHE A 251 -8.02 -2.37 -4.76
N THR A 252 -8.73 -1.42 -5.38
CA THR A 252 -8.21 -0.10 -5.73
C THR A 252 -7.74 0.66 -4.48
N SER A 253 -8.49 0.55 -3.37
CA SER A 253 -8.13 1.16 -2.08
C SER A 253 -6.84 0.59 -1.50
N ILE A 254 -6.48 -0.66 -1.84
CA ILE A 254 -5.17 -1.24 -1.47
C ILE A 254 -4.04 -0.55 -2.24
N ALA A 255 -4.21 -0.36 -3.55
CA ALA A 255 -3.22 0.34 -4.37
C ALA A 255 -3.02 1.80 -3.89
N GLU A 256 -4.10 2.48 -3.53
CA GLU A 256 -4.06 3.81 -2.93
C GLU A 256 -3.37 3.82 -1.56
N ALA A 257 -3.65 2.84 -0.69
CA ALA A 257 -2.98 2.71 0.60
C ALA A 257 -1.47 2.49 0.45
N VAL A 258 -1.04 1.71 -0.54
CA VAL A 258 0.39 1.55 -0.86
C VAL A 258 1.00 2.87 -1.33
N ALA A 259 0.32 3.62 -2.20
CA ALA A 259 0.77 4.93 -2.67
C ALA A 259 0.95 5.89 -1.48
N HIS A 260 -0.06 6.02 -0.62
CA HIS A 260 0.01 6.85 0.58
C HIS A 260 1.11 6.40 1.56
N GLY A 261 1.29 5.10 1.77
CA GLY A 261 2.37 4.58 2.59
C GLY A 261 3.75 4.98 2.07
N ARG A 262 3.96 4.94 0.75
CA ARG A 262 5.19 5.41 0.10
C ARG A 262 5.37 6.92 0.21
N GLU A 263 4.31 7.70 0.08
CA GLU A 263 4.32 9.16 0.29
C GLU A 263 4.71 9.52 1.72
N ILE A 264 4.09 8.88 2.71
CA ILE A 264 4.40 9.07 4.13
C ILE A 264 5.87 8.75 4.39
N PHE A 265 6.37 7.64 3.86
CA PHE A 265 7.78 7.29 4.03
C PHE A 265 8.73 8.34 3.44
N GLN A 266 8.45 8.86 2.24
CA GLN A 266 9.23 9.96 1.64
C GLN A 266 9.19 11.23 2.48
N ASN A 267 8.02 11.57 3.03
CA ASN A 267 7.88 12.73 3.90
C ASN A 267 8.67 12.56 5.20
N ILE A 268 8.65 11.36 5.79
CA ILE A 268 9.50 11.01 6.95
C ILE A 268 10.97 11.21 6.59
N GLN A 269 11.43 10.72 5.46
CA GLN A 269 12.82 10.89 5.02
C GLN A 269 13.19 12.38 4.84
N LYS A 270 12.30 13.17 4.22
CA LYS A 270 12.51 14.62 4.03
C LYS A 270 12.66 15.36 5.36
N PHE A 271 11.75 15.11 6.33
CA PHE A 271 11.85 15.83 7.61
C PHE A 271 13.06 15.36 8.43
N VAL A 272 13.45 14.09 8.37
CA VAL A 272 14.66 13.60 9.05
C VAL A 272 15.92 14.26 8.44
N ILE A 273 16.03 14.32 7.10
CA ILE A 273 17.13 15.01 6.42
C ILE A 273 17.16 16.49 6.83
N TYR A 274 16.00 17.15 6.87
CA TYR A 274 15.88 18.55 7.29
C TYR A 274 16.41 18.75 8.71
N LEU A 275 15.86 18.01 9.69
CA LEU A 275 16.26 18.15 11.10
C LEU A 275 17.75 17.84 11.33
N VAL A 276 18.24 16.76 10.75
CA VAL A 276 19.68 16.39 10.91
C VAL A 276 20.58 17.44 10.26
N SER A 277 20.19 18.03 9.14
CA SER A 277 20.96 19.10 8.51
C SER A 277 20.99 20.38 9.36
N CYS A 278 19.86 20.77 9.95
CA CYS A 278 19.77 21.91 10.84
C CYS A 278 20.66 21.71 12.08
N ASN A 279 20.49 20.59 12.78
CA ASN A 279 21.27 20.29 13.98
C ASN A 279 22.78 20.17 13.71
N LEU A 280 23.16 19.54 12.59
CA LEU A 280 24.58 19.46 12.21
C LEU A 280 25.15 20.85 11.89
N SER A 281 24.37 21.75 11.26
CA SER A 281 24.81 23.12 11.02
C SER A 281 25.04 23.90 12.32
N GLU A 282 24.17 23.71 13.33
CA GLU A 282 24.35 24.32 14.67
C GLU A 282 25.64 23.87 15.33
N ILE A 283 25.91 22.56 15.33
CA ILE A 283 27.14 22.00 15.88
C ILE A 283 28.36 22.61 15.17
N LEU A 284 28.35 22.67 13.83
CA LEU A 284 29.43 23.21 13.05
C LEU A 284 29.64 24.72 13.32
N ILE A 285 28.55 25.50 13.44
CA ILE A 285 28.62 26.94 13.75
C ILE A 285 29.16 27.17 15.15
N VAL A 286 28.59 26.48 16.16
CA VAL A 286 29.07 26.63 17.54
C VAL A 286 30.53 26.25 17.68
N THR A 287 30.93 25.15 17.06
CA THR A 287 32.36 24.73 17.06
C THR A 287 33.27 25.75 16.36
N THR A 288 32.90 26.14 15.15
CA THR A 288 33.75 27.04 14.34
C THR A 288 33.85 28.43 14.96
N LEU A 289 32.70 29.03 15.32
CA LEU A 289 32.70 30.35 15.97
C LEU A 289 33.31 30.30 17.38
N GLY A 290 33.12 29.18 18.11
CA GLY A 290 33.75 28.98 19.40
C GLY A 290 35.27 29.02 19.37
N PHE A 291 35.90 28.60 18.28
CA PHE A 291 37.35 28.74 18.07
C PHE A 291 37.75 30.11 17.46
N LEU A 292 37.00 30.59 16.48
CA LEU A 292 37.37 31.79 15.72
C LEU A 292 36.93 33.12 16.34
N ALA A 293 35.77 33.13 16.99
CA ALA A 293 35.10 34.30 17.57
C ALA A 293 34.20 33.90 18.77
N PRO A 294 34.78 33.46 19.92
CA PRO A 294 34.03 32.90 21.03
C PRO A 294 32.90 33.78 21.54
N ALA A 295 33.09 35.08 21.57
CA ALA A 295 32.06 36.03 22.05
C ALA A 295 30.87 36.21 21.08
N SER A 296 31.04 35.81 19.80
CA SER A 296 29.98 35.86 18.77
C SER A 296 29.29 34.54 18.53
N THR A 297 29.63 33.46 19.29
CA THR A 297 29.00 32.14 19.15
C THR A 297 27.58 32.13 19.68
N LEU A 298 26.77 31.17 19.23
CA LEU A 298 25.41 30.99 19.68
C LEU A 298 25.34 30.62 21.17
N LEU A 299 24.38 31.17 21.87
CA LEU A 299 24.14 30.85 23.28
C LEU A 299 23.20 29.66 23.43
N PRO A 300 23.29 28.86 24.53
CA PRO A 300 22.45 27.68 24.73
C PRO A 300 20.95 27.94 24.63
N LEU A 301 20.45 29.08 25.16
CA LEU A 301 19.04 29.44 25.07
C LEU A 301 18.63 29.85 23.62
N GLN A 302 19.55 30.38 22.83
CA GLN A 302 19.30 30.68 21.42
C GLN A 302 19.19 29.37 20.62
N ILE A 303 20.06 28.37 20.87
CA ILE A 303 19.98 27.05 20.24
C ILE A 303 18.67 26.34 20.64
N LEU A 304 18.28 26.39 21.91
CA LEU A 304 17.02 25.84 22.38
C LEU A 304 15.81 26.48 21.66
N PHE A 305 15.85 27.81 21.46
CA PHE A 305 14.82 28.52 20.71
C PHE A 305 14.78 28.07 19.25
N LEU A 306 15.91 27.91 18.57
CA LEU A 306 15.99 27.39 17.21
C LEU A 306 15.35 26.02 17.13
N ASN A 307 15.79 25.07 17.94
CA ASN A 307 15.27 23.71 17.93
C ASN A 307 13.76 23.63 18.20
N MET A 308 13.23 24.48 19.09
CA MET A 308 11.78 24.47 19.39
C MET A 308 10.94 25.20 18.35
N VAL A 309 11.44 26.27 17.78
CA VAL A 309 10.66 27.16 16.92
C VAL A 309 10.95 26.91 15.44
N THR A 310 12.22 26.90 15.03
CA THR A 310 12.56 26.83 13.62
C THR A 310 12.58 25.40 13.06
N ASP A 311 12.79 24.40 13.92
CA ASP A 311 12.87 23.00 13.46
C ASP A 311 11.54 22.28 13.53
N VAL A 312 10.77 22.42 14.62
CA VAL A 312 9.56 21.63 14.83
C VAL A 312 8.47 21.93 13.81
N PHE A 313 8.12 23.21 13.62
CA PHE A 313 7.00 23.56 12.75
C PHE A 313 7.24 23.21 11.27
N PRO A 314 8.42 23.54 10.67
CA PRO A 314 8.71 23.11 9.31
C PRO A 314 8.82 21.60 9.14
N ALA A 315 9.39 20.88 10.12
CA ALA A 315 9.46 19.41 10.09
C ALA A 315 8.06 18.79 10.10
N LEU A 316 7.14 19.26 10.95
CA LEU A 316 5.75 18.80 10.95
C LEU A 316 5.06 19.12 9.63
N ALA A 317 5.28 20.31 9.06
CA ALA A 317 4.72 20.70 7.77
C ALA A 317 5.23 19.81 6.62
N LEU A 318 6.48 19.37 6.65
CA LEU A 318 7.03 18.40 5.69
C LEU A 318 6.39 17.02 5.87
N GLY A 319 6.12 16.61 7.11
CA GLY A 319 5.51 15.32 7.44
C GLY A 319 4.08 15.14 6.90
N VAL A 320 3.29 16.23 6.86
CA VAL A 320 1.89 16.22 6.38
C VAL A 320 1.74 16.69 4.91
N GLY A 321 2.86 16.87 4.20
CA GLY A 321 2.85 17.28 2.79
C GLY A 321 2.29 16.19 1.87
N THR A 322 1.73 16.60 0.73
CA THR A 322 1.44 15.67 -0.37
C THR A 322 2.75 15.17 -0.96
N GLY A 323 2.85 13.84 -1.10
CA GLY A 323 4.04 13.21 -1.65
C GLY A 323 4.24 13.45 -3.15
N ASP A 324 5.30 12.85 -3.68
CA ASP A 324 5.58 12.84 -5.11
C ASP A 324 4.60 11.86 -5.82
N LYS A 325 3.87 12.34 -6.81
CA LYS A 325 2.91 11.53 -7.58
C LYS A 325 3.55 10.35 -8.31
N THR A 326 4.88 10.35 -8.46
CA THR A 326 5.64 9.29 -9.14
C THR A 326 6.00 8.11 -8.22
N VAL A 327 5.48 8.07 -6.99
CA VAL A 327 5.81 7.00 -6.03
C VAL A 327 5.41 5.60 -6.52
N MET A 328 4.37 5.51 -7.36
CA MET A 328 3.88 4.27 -7.95
C MET A 328 4.57 3.93 -9.29
N GLU A 329 5.53 4.70 -9.74
CA GLU A 329 6.37 4.43 -10.92
C GLU A 329 7.73 3.84 -10.53
N LYS A 330 8.02 3.73 -9.24
CA LYS A 330 9.29 3.23 -8.70
C LYS A 330 9.10 1.84 -8.10
N PRO A 331 10.13 0.97 -8.20
CA PRO A 331 10.08 -0.33 -7.55
C PRO A 331 10.02 -0.20 -6.02
N PRO A 332 9.59 -1.26 -5.31
CA PRO A 332 9.60 -1.28 -3.85
C PRO A 332 11.02 -1.02 -3.31
N ARG A 333 11.09 -0.28 -2.21
CA ARG A 333 12.34 -0.10 -1.49
C ARG A 333 12.79 -1.42 -0.87
N ASP A 334 14.09 -1.66 -0.85
CA ASP A 334 14.68 -2.74 -0.08
C ASP A 334 14.45 -2.48 1.43
N SER A 335 13.74 -3.39 2.10
CA SER A 335 13.39 -3.28 3.52
C SER A 335 14.58 -3.27 4.46
N LYS A 336 15.74 -3.77 4.01
CA LYS A 336 16.99 -3.83 4.79
C LYS A 336 17.79 -2.53 4.75
N LYS A 337 17.44 -1.58 3.88
CA LYS A 337 18.14 -0.30 3.78
C LYS A 337 17.67 0.66 4.87
N ASP A 338 18.62 1.36 5.48
CA ASP A 338 18.37 2.42 6.46
C ASP A 338 17.48 3.54 5.88
N ILE A 339 16.78 4.27 6.75
CA ILE A 339 15.96 5.43 6.35
C ILE A 339 16.82 6.48 5.65
N ILE A 340 18.04 6.70 6.15
CA ILE A 340 19.02 7.63 5.58
C ILE A 340 20.11 6.82 4.88
N SER A 341 20.21 6.96 3.58
CA SER A 341 21.24 6.32 2.77
C SER A 341 22.60 7.05 2.90
N LYS A 342 23.67 6.41 2.44
CA LYS A 342 25.00 7.06 2.36
C LYS A 342 24.96 8.34 1.50
N GLY A 343 24.15 8.36 0.44
CA GLY A 343 23.95 9.55 -0.39
C GLY A 343 23.24 10.68 0.37
N ASP A 344 22.27 10.33 1.22
CA ASP A 344 21.60 11.32 2.06
C ASP A 344 22.52 11.94 3.09
N TRP A 345 23.47 11.17 3.67
CA TRP A 345 24.50 11.71 4.56
C TRP A 345 25.41 12.72 3.87
N ILE A 346 25.79 12.47 2.62
CA ILE A 346 26.56 13.45 1.82
C ILE A 346 25.73 14.73 1.61
N THR A 347 24.45 14.57 1.30
CA THR A 347 23.52 15.68 1.10
C THR A 347 23.33 16.50 2.39
N ILE A 348 23.11 15.84 3.53
CA ILE A 348 23.03 16.46 4.85
C ILE A 348 24.29 17.27 5.15
N SER A 349 25.46 16.67 4.96
CA SER A 349 26.75 17.34 5.21
C SER A 349 26.92 18.59 4.32
N MET A 350 26.57 18.48 3.04
CA MET A 350 26.64 19.61 2.10
C MET A 350 25.70 20.73 2.52
N TYR A 351 24.46 20.43 2.93
CA TYR A 351 23.49 21.41 3.39
C TYR A 351 23.97 22.11 4.66
N SER A 352 24.45 21.34 5.64
CA SER A 352 24.97 21.89 6.90
C SER A 352 26.17 22.78 6.71
N VAL A 353 27.12 22.39 5.86
CA VAL A 353 28.29 23.21 5.52
C VAL A 353 27.90 24.53 4.81
N ALA A 354 26.92 24.45 3.89
CA ALA A 354 26.43 25.64 3.19
C ALA A 354 25.80 26.66 4.16
N MET A 355 24.97 26.18 5.10
CA MET A 355 24.38 27.05 6.14
C MET A 355 25.43 27.60 7.08
N THR A 356 26.39 26.79 7.51
CA THR A 356 27.50 27.22 8.36
C THR A 356 28.34 28.33 7.71
N LEU A 357 28.70 28.13 6.46
CA LEU A 357 29.49 29.16 5.70
C LEU A 357 28.70 30.46 5.57
N ALA A 358 27.41 30.43 5.29
CA ALA A 358 26.59 31.63 5.20
C ALA A 358 26.54 32.39 6.53
N VAL A 359 26.43 31.71 7.66
CA VAL A 359 26.46 32.35 8.98
C VAL A 359 27.84 32.95 9.29
N ILE A 360 28.93 32.21 9.05
CA ILE A 360 30.28 32.69 9.29
C ILE A 360 30.57 33.94 8.43
N LEU A 361 30.21 33.90 7.14
CA LEU A 361 30.39 35.05 6.25
C LEU A 361 29.59 36.26 6.72
N ALA A 362 28.34 36.07 7.18
CA ALA A 362 27.52 37.15 7.72
C ALA A 362 28.15 37.78 8.99
N VAL A 363 28.68 36.97 9.88
CA VAL A 363 29.38 37.43 11.10
C VAL A 363 30.64 38.19 10.75
N ILE A 364 31.48 37.68 9.84
CA ILE A 364 32.71 38.35 9.38
C ILE A 364 32.36 39.69 8.72
N TYR A 365 31.36 39.68 7.81
CA TYR A 365 30.90 40.91 7.16
C TYR A 365 30.43 41.97 8.17
N CYS A 366 29.62 41.54 9.16
CA CYS A 366 29.13 42.44 10.19
C CYS A 366 30.26 43.04 10.99
N LYS A 367 31.26 42.25 11.43
CA LYS A 367 32.40 42.71 12.22
C LYS A 367 33.32 43.69 11.44
N HIS A 368 33.50 43.48 10.17
CA HIS A 368 34.41 44.34 9.37
C HIS A 368 33.74 45.58 8.83
N TYR A 369 32.46 45.58 8.50
CA TYR A 369 31.81 46.64 7.76
C TYR A 369 30.68 47.37 8.50
N ILE A 370 30.15 46.77 9.61
CA ILE A 370 29.03 47.39 10.31
C ILE A 370 29.38 47.76 11.76
N THR A 371 29.85 46.82 12.58
CA THR A 371 30.17 47.08 13.99
C THR A 371 31.07 45.98 14.56
N ALA A 372 31.98 46.38 15.43
CA ALA A 372 32.82 45.44 16.19
C ALA A 372 32.16 44.89 17.45
N ASP A 373 30.90 45.25 17.73
CA ASP A 373 30.19 44.78 18.93
C ASP A 373 29.90 43.26 18.81
N GLU A 374 30.46 42.48 19.73
CA GLU A 374 30.36 41.04 19.81
C GLU A 374 28.89 40.55 20.04
N ARG A 375 28.10 41.37 20.78
CA ARG A 375 26.68 41.03 21.01
C ARG A 375 25.88 41.13 19.72
N VAL A 376 26.18 42.16 18.93
CA VAL A 376 25.54 42.34 17.63
C VAL A 376 25.96 41.23 16.68
N ALA A 377 27.23 40.84 16.67
CA ALA A 377 27.74 39.74 15.85
C ALA A 377 27.11 38.38 16.23
N ASN A 378 26.93 38.11 17.55
CA ASN A 378 26.16 36.95 18.03
C ASN A 378 24.70 36.95 17.49
N ASN A 379 24.06 38.11 17.52
CA ASN A 379 22.67 38.23 17.04
C ASN A 379 22.59 38.05 15.51
N VAL A 380 23.60 38.51 14.77
CA VAL A 380 23.72 38.22 13.32
C VAL A 380 23.82 36.72 13.07
N ALA A 381 24.67 36.02 13.83
CA ALA A 381 24.75 34.56 13.73
C ALA A 381 23.39 33.89 14.00
N PHE A 382 22.70 34.30 15.08
CA PHE A 382 21.39 33.75 15.45
C PHE A 382 20.32 33.98 14.36
N ILE A 383 20.17 35.24 13.89
CA ILE A 383 19.12 35.57 12.90
C ILE A 383 19.45 34.92 11.54
N THR A 384 20.73 34.97 11.10
CA THR A 384 21.14 34.37 9.83
C THR A 384 20.87 32.87 9.83
N LEU A 385 21.20 32.16 10.92
CA LEU A 385 20.92 30.76 11.02
C LEU A 385 19.41 30.49 11.03
N THR A 386 18.61 31.26 11.78
CA THR A 386 17.15 31.16 11.78
C THR A 386 16.59 31.22 10.35
N PHE A 387 16.98 32.24 9.58
CA PHE A 387 16.49 32.35 8.18
C PHE A 387 17.06 31.26 7.28
N ALA A 388 18.32 30.85 7.46
CA ALA A 388 18.90 29.76 6.70
C ALA A 388 18.14 28.44 6.90
N GLN A 389 17.79 28.10 8.15
CA GLN A 389 16.99 26.93 8.49
C GLN A 389 15.55 27.03 7.94
N LEU A 390 14.88 28.17 8.12
CA LEU A 390 13.52 28.37 7.58
C LEU A 390 13.48 28.24 6.06
N PHE A 391 14.44 28.85 5.35
CA PHE A 391 14.51 28.74 3.88
C PHE A 391 14.98 27.36 3.43
N HIS A 392 15.71 26.62 4.27
CA HIS A 392 16.17 25.27 3.97
C HIS A 392 15.02 24.29 3.73
N VAL A 393 13.81 24.54 4.25
CA VAL A 393 12.64 23.71 3.98
C VAL A 393 12.37 23.56 2.47
N PHE A 394 12.63 24.60 1.66
CA PHE A 394 12.46 24.56 0.22
C PHE A 394 13.51 23.67 -0.48
N ASN A 395 14.63 23.38 0.19
CA ASN A 395 15.61 22.42 -0.30
C ASN A 395 15.17 20.96 -0.17
N MET A 396 14.06 20.67 0.54
CA MET A 396 13.49 19.34 0.66
C MET A 396 12.66 18.93 -0.56
N SER A 397 12.54 19.79 -1.57
CA SER A 397 11.91 19.44 -2.86
C SER A 397 12.69 18.33 -3.58
N SER A 398 11.97 17.47 -4.33
CA SER A 398 12.58 16.40 -5.10
C SER A 398 13.48 16.94 -6.23
N LEU A 399 14.50 16.16 -6.64
CA LEU A 399 15.44 16.57 -7.69
C LEU A 399 14.74 16.83 -9.04
N HIS A 400 13.63 16.14 -9.30
CA HIS A 400 12.88 16.23 -10.55
C HIS A 400 11.84 17.36 -10.56
N SER A 401 11.57 17.99 -9.41
CA SER A 401 10.59 19.06 -9.27
C SER A 401 11.04 20.35 -9.98
N LYS A 402 10.07 21.21 -10.28
CA LYS A 402 10.33 22.57 -10.77
C LYS A 402 10.77 23.47 -9.62
N LEU A 403 11.64 24.44 -9.90
CA LEU A 403 12.24 25.32 -8.90
C LEU A 403 11.18 26.06 -8.05
N LEU A 404 10.22 26.70 -8.70
CA LEU A 404 9.24 27.59 -8.05
C LEU A 404 7.90 26.92 -7.76
N VAL A 405 7.55 25.85 -8.46
CA VAL A 405 6.26 25.17 -8.33
C VAL A 405 6.51 23.69 -8.11
N ASN A 406 6.59 23.32 -6.86
CA ASN A 406 6.88 21.94 -6.42
C ASN A 406 5.98 21.52 -5.25
N GLU A 407 6.15 20.30 -4.77
CA GLU A 407 5.38 19.73 -3.68
C GLU A 407 5.53 20.53 -2.37
N ILE A 408 6.68 21.15 -2.13
CA ILE A 408 6.95 21.95 -0.93
C ILE A 408 6.28 23.32 -1.03
N THR A 409 6.42 24.02 -2.16
CA THR A 409 5.82 25.35 -2.36
C THR A 409 4.29 25.30 -2.45
N LYS A 410 3.71 24.16 -2.85
CA LYS A 410 2.26 23.92 -2.84
C LYS A 410 1.71 23.55 -1.48
N ASN A 411 2.55 23.14 -0.55
CA ASN A 411 2.14 22.74 0.77
C ASN A 411 1.77 23.95 1.63
N LYS A 412 0.49 24.14 1.89
CA LYS A 412 -0.03 25.25 2.71
C LYS A 412 0.50 25.23 4.15
N PHE A 413 0.81 24.06 4.69
CA PHE A 413 1.35 23.91 6.04
C PHE A 413 2.79 24.45 6.13
N VAL A 414 3.57 24.36 5.05
CA VAL A 414 4.92 24.95 5.01
C VAL A 414 4.82 26.47 5.13
N TRP A 415 3.93 27.12 4.40
CA TRP A 415 3.72 28.57 4.49
C TRP A 415 3.23 29.00 5.86
N LEU A 416 2.30 28.23 6.46
CA LEU A 416 1.83 28.46 7.81
C LEU A 416 2.96 28.32 8.85
N ALA A 417 3.79 27.28 8.73
CA ALA A 417 4.96 27.09 9.59
C ALA A 417 5.94 28.26 9.50
N LEU A 418 6.28 28.70 8.27
CA LEU A 418 7.14 29.85 8.06
C LEU A 418 6.57 31.15 8.67
N LEU A 419 5.27 31.36 8.52
CA LEU A 419 4.59 32.52 9.10
C LEU A 419 4.63 32.49 10.64
N ILE A 420 4.35 31.32 11.26
CA ILE A 420 4.40 31.15 12.73
C ILE A 420 5.84 31.37 13.22
N CYS A 421 6.85 30.74 12.61
CA CYS A 421 8.24 30.84 13.03
C CYS A 421 8.76 32.28 12.88
N THR A 422 8.45 32.94 11.75
CA THR A 422 8.83 34.35 11.54
C THR A 422 8.12 35.27 12.53
N GLY A 423 6.83 35.04 12.80
CA GLY A 423 6.06 35.77 13.80
C GLY A 423 6.63 35.63 15.22
N LEU A 424 7.01 34.42 15.61
CA LEU A 424 7.66 34.15 16.90
C LEU A 424 9.05 34.80 16.97
N LEU A 425 9.83 34.76 15.88
CA LEU A 425 11.11 35.47 15.82
C LEU A 425 10.94 36.99 16.03
N ILE A 426 9.98 37.60 15.34
CA ILE A 426 9.66 39.02 15.50
C ILE A 426 9.23 39.33 16.95
N LEU A 427 8.35 38.50 17.52
CA LEU A 427 7.88 38.66 18.90
C LEU A 427 9.05 38.68 19.88
N VAL A 428 10.03 37.80 19.72
CA VAL A 428 11.22 37.74 20.58
C VAL A 428 12.04 39.03 20.50
N PHE A 429 12.17 39.64 19.34
CA PHE A 429 12.86 40.90 19.18
C PHE A 429 12.06 42.13 19.65
N VAL A 430 10.73 42.08 19.61
CA VAL A 430 9.86 43.16 20.08
C VAL A 430 9.73 43.12 21.59
N SER A 431 9.63 41.94 22.20
CA SER A 431 9.45 41.80 23.66
C SER A 431 10.75 42.09 24.43
N PRO A 432 10.77 43.12 25.32
CA PRO A 432 11.95 43.42 26.14
C PRO A 432 12.38 42.26 27.03
N GLN A 433 11.43 41.50 27.57
CA GLN A 433 11.68 40.35 28.46
C GLN A 433 12.36 39.21 27.68
N MET A 434 11.86 38.88 26.47
CA MET A 434 12.45 37.84 25.63
C MET A 434 13.85 38.22 25.13
N ARG A 435 14.05 39.49 24.77
CA ARG A 435 15.39 39.99 24.42
C ARG A 435 16.38 39.83 25.58
N LEU A 436 15.96 40.09 26.80
CA LEU A 436 16.81 39.92 27.99
C LEU A 436 17.20 38.45 28.19
N VAL A 437 16.24 37.54 28.09
CA VAL A 437 16.45 36.08 28.25
C VAL A 437 17.41 35.53 27.18
N LEU A 438 17.20 35.89 25.91
CA LEU A 438 18.04 35.44 24.81
C LEU A 438 19.28 36.31 24.57
N LYS A 439 19.53 37.33 25.40
CA LYS A 439 20.62 38.30 25.31
C LYS A 439 20.69 38.99 23.94
N LEU A 440 19.52 39.36 23.39
CA LEU A 440 19.44 40.04 22.09
C LEU A 440 19.58 41.57 22.22
N ALA A 441 20.33 42.18 21.33
CA ALA A 441 20.46 43.61 21.20
C ALA A 441 19.34 44.18 20.31
N VAL A 442 19.13 45.50 20.40
CA VAL A 442 18.31 46.22 19.43
C VAL A 442 19.15 46.38 18.15
N LEU A 443 18.66 45.86 17.05
CA LEU A 443 19.41 45.79 15.79
C LEU A 443 18.88 46.82 14.80
N PRO A 444 19.81 47.58 14.14
CA PRO A 444 19.41 48.44 13.04
C PRO A 444 18.94 47.63 11.83
N GLY A 445 18.05 48.23 11.02
CA GLY A 445 17.46 47.55 9.85
C GLY A 445 18.45 46.96 8.86
N LYS A 446 19.65 47.59 8.72
CA LYS A 446 20.72 47.05 7.88
C LYS A 446 21.16 45.65 8.26
N ILE A 447 21.17 45.32 9.56
CA ILE A 447 21.55 43.98 10.06
C ILE A 447 20.52 42.93 9.68
N TRP A 448 19.23 43.27 9.77
CA TRP A 448 18.17 42.37 9.33
C TRP A 448 18.30 42.05 7.84
N ILE A 449 18.56 43.05 7.00
CA ILE A 449 18.74 42.84 5.54
C ILE A 449 19.94 41.91 5.29
N VAL A 450 21.08 42.17 5.93
CA VAL A 450 22.28 41.32 5.77
C VAL A 450 21.99 39.87 6.21
N SER A 451 21.34 39.67 7.35
CA SER A 451 21.04 38.36 7.87
C SER A 451 20.04 37.61 7.01
N ILE A 452 19.01 38.27 6.48
CA ILE A 452 18.03 37.64 5.57
C ILE A 452 18.71 37.25 4.24
N VAL A 453 19.51 38.16 3.64
CA VAL A 453 20.19 37.89 2.39
C VAL A 453 21.20 36.75 2.57
N ALA A 454 21.99 36.76 3.64
CA ALA A 454 22.91 35.68 3.94
C ALA A 454 22.19 34.36 4.21
N GLY A 455 21.04 34.38 4.90
CA GLY A 455 20.20 33.19 5.11
C GLY A 455 19.59 32.59 3.84
N LEU A 456 19.41 33.41 2.79
CA LEU A 456 18.95 32.95 1.47
C LEU A 456 20.06 32.29 0.64
N LEU A 457 21.34 32.59 0.89
CA LEU A 457 22.46 32.07 0.10
C LEU A 457 22.47 30.51 0.04
N PRO A 458 22.32 29.76 1.15
CA PRO A 458 22.29 28.30 1.10
C PRO A 458 21.19 27.77 0.20
N LEU A 459 19.99 28.36 0.26
CA LEU A 459 18.89 27.97 -0.61
C LEU A 459 19.27 28.12 -2.09
N VAL A 460 19.78 29.29 -2.48
CA VAL A 460 20.13 29.59 -3.87
C VAL A 460 21.24 28.66 -4.37
N LEU A 461 22.32 28.49 -3.61
CA LEU A 461 23.43 27.61 -3.98
C LEU A 461 23.00 26.16 -4.15
N ILE A 462 22.20 25.65 -3.22
CA ILE A 462 21.67 24.26 -3.25
C ILE A 462 20.75 24.07 -4.46
N GLN A 463 19.88 25.03 -4.76
CA GLN A 463 18.97 24.93 -5.89
C GLN A 463 19.72 25.01 -7.24
N ILE A 464 20.78 25.80 -7.34
CA ILE A 464 21.67 25.81 -8.50
C ILE A 464 22.34 24.44 -8.66
N TYR A 465 22.90 23.90 -7.59
CA TYR A 465 23.52 22.58 -7.60
C TYR A 465 22.54 21.46 -8.04
N LYS A 466 21.32 21.45 -7.50
CA LYS A 466 20.25 20.51 -7.93
C LYS A 466 19.93 20.68 -9.42
N SER A 467 19.87 21.89 -9.92
CA SER A 467 19.58 22.15 -11.34
C SER A 467 20.68 21.63 -12.26
N ILE A 468 21.94 21.73 -11.85
CA ILE A 468 23.10 21.20 -12.59
C ILE A 468 23.05 19.67 -12.61
N LEU A 469 22.80 19.02 -11.45
CA LEU A 469 22.66 17.56 -11.35
C LEU A 469 21.52 17.03 -12.22
N LYS A 470 20.39 17.72 -12.22
CA LYS A 470 19.23 17.34 -13.04
C LYS A 470 19.59 17.31 -14.53
N ARG A 471 20.26 18.36 -15.03
CA ARG A 471 20.71 18.45 -16.43
C ARG A 471 21.70 17.33 -16.79
N ARG A 472 22.63 17.02 -15.88
CA ARG A 472 23.62 15.95 -16.08
C ARG A 472 22.94 14.57 -16.17
N ASN A 473 21.98 14.29 -15.30
CA ASN A 473 21.26 13.01 -15.30
C ASN A 473 20.38 12.85 -16.56
N SER A 474 19.76 13.93 -17.07
CA SER A 474 19.02 13.89 -18.34
C SER A 474 19.96 13.56 -19.51
N ALA A 475 21.12 14.20 -19.59
CA ALA A 475 22.09 13.96 -20.65
C ALA A 475 22.66 12.52 -20.67
N ILE A 476 22.82 11.89 -19.48
CA ILE A 476 23.28 10.50 -19.38
C ILE A 476 22.17 9.52 -19.85
N ASN A 477 20.90 9.78 -19.49
CA ASN A 477 19.79 8.94 -19.92
C ASN A 477 19.55 9.03 -21.43
N ASP A 478 19.71 10.19 -22.04
CA ASP A 478 19.60 10.38 -23.49
C ASP A 478 20.74 9.68 -24.25
N SER A 479 21.94 9.58 -23.67
CA SER A 479 23.09 8.89 -24.27
C SER A 479 23.09 7.36 -24.06
N SER A 480 22.29 6.83 -23.15
CA SER A 480 22.14 5.38 -22.89
C SER A 480 20.93 4.77 -23.58
N GLY A 481 20.13 5.57 -24.28
CA GLY A 481 18.94 5.13 -25.05
C GLY A 481 19.17 5.01 -26.56
N GLU A 482 20.40 5.28 -27.06
CA GLU A 482 20.91 4.93 -28.38
C GLU A 482 21.72 3.62 -28.26
#